data_f3ca112f29c770d976d832d3029ede14
#
_entry.id   f3ca112f29c770d976d832d3029ede14
#
_cell.length_a   1.000
_cell.length_b   1.000
_cell.length_c   1.000
_cell.angle_alpha   90.00
_cell.angle_beta   90.00
_cell.angle_gamma   90.00
#
_symmetry.space_group_name_H-M   'P 1'
#
loop_
_entity.id
_entity.type
_entity.pdbx_description
1 polymer ?
#
loop_
_entity_poly.entity_id
_entity_poly.type
_entity_poly.pdbx_seq_one_letter_code
_entity_poly.pdbx_strand_id
1 'polypeptide(L)'
;LLREAGMKNRRLTSSTISYVLAPRINAAGRMGKAELAAELFLTKDPVRAQALAAELCEQNKLRQNEENKILEQTLTRLRREYNPLEDKIIVLAGEGWHQGVIGIVCSRLCDRYGCPVVLISVDEDGVGKGSGRSIGSFNLFEALTSCEDLFERYGGHALAAGLTVQADRIEELRTRLRKYAETHVTMAELVPQLHIDCMVQSEWLTQENIES
;
A
#
# COMPACT_ATOMS: atom_id res chain seq x y z
N LEU A 1 -16.67 14.46 12.06
CA LEU A 1 -15.42 14.09 11.38
C LEU A 1 -14.88 15.19 10.46
N LEU A 2 -15.72 15.81 9.60
CA LEU A 2 -15.31 16.93 8.73
C LEU A 2 -14.71 18.11 9.53
N ARG A 3 -15.35 18.46 10.65
CA ARG A 3 -14.88 19.52 11.54
C ARG A 3 -13.49 19.20 12.10
N GLU A 4 -13.30 17.98 12.62
CA GLU A 4 -12.04 17.50 13.19
C GLU A 4 -10.94 17.36 12.10
N ALA A 5 -11.35 17.11 10.85
CA ALA A 5 -10.46 17.07 9.70
C ALA A 5 -10.08 18.46 9.14
N GLY A 6 -10.53 19.56 9.77
CA GLY A 6 -10.24 20.94 9.33
C GLY A 6 -11.09 21.42 8.14
N MET A 7 -12.20 20.72 7.83
CA MET A 7 -13.03 20.97 6.64
C MET A 7 -14.38 21.66 6.97
N LYS A 8 -14.43 22.42 8.08
CA LYS A 8 -15.66 22.93 8.70
C LYS A 8 -16.62 23.70 7.77
N ASN A 9 -16.19 24.28 6.70
CA ASN A 9 -17.04 25.10 5.82
C ASN A 9 -16.85 24.77 4.34
N ARG A 10 -16.29 23.60 4.01
CA ARG A 10 -16.08 23.20 2.63
C ARG A 10 -17.23 22.33 2.12
N ARG A 11 -17.55 22.48 0.84
CA ARG A 11 -18.54 21.62 0.17
C ARG A 11 -18.06 20.17 0.20
N LEU A 12 -18.95 19.27 0.58
CA LEU A 12 -18.69 17.84 0.52
C LEU A 12 -18.69 17.37 -0.95
N THR A 13 -17.58 16.84 -1.40
CA THR A 13 -17.41 16.27 -2.73
C THR A 13 -16.96 14.81 -2.62
N SER A 14 -17.04 14.03 -3.70
CA SER A 14 -16.48 12.68 -3.77
C SER A 14 -14.99 12.66 -3.39
N SER A 15 -14.23 13.65 -3.84
CA SER A 15 -12.82 13.82 -3.48
C SER A 15 -12.62 14.04 -1.96
N THR A 16 -13.49 14.85 -1.31
CA THR A 16 -13.44 15.02 0.16
C THR A 16 -13.70 13.70 0.88
N ILE A 17 -14.65 12.90 0.40
CA ILE A 17 -14.94 11.59 0.98
C ILE A 17 -13.72 10.67 0.81
N SER A 18 -13.21 10.53 -0.41
CA SER A 18 -12.14 9.58 -0.74
C SER A 18 -10.79 9.92 -0.10
N TYR A 19 -10.41 11.20 -0.07
CA TYR A 19 -9.07 11.61 0.33
C TYR A 19 -8.98 12.26 1.72
N VAL A 20 -10.11 12.61 2.34
CA VAL A 20 -10.13 13.20 3.68
C VAL A 20 -10.82 12.28 4.69
N LEU A 21 -12.04 11.83 4.44
CA LEU A 21 -12.79 11.04 5.41
C LEU A 21 -12.38 9.57 5.42
N ALA A 22 -12.36 8.92 4.26
CA ALA A 22 -12.05 7.50 4.14
C ALA A 22 -10.69 7.12 4.73
N PRO A 23 -9.59 7.89 4.55
CA PRO A 23 -8.31 7.57 5.19
C PRO A 23 -8.36 7.52 6.71
N ARG A 24 -9.18 8.36 7.37
CA ARG A 24 -9.35 8.37 8.84
C ARG A 24 -10.12 7.16 9.33
N ILE A 25 -11.17 6.79 8.60
CA ILE A 25 -11.97 5.59 8.88
C ILE A 25 -11.11 4.33 8.69
N ASN A 26 -10.41 4.23 7.56
CA ASN A 26 -9.56 3.10 7.23
C ASN A 26 -8.37 2.96 8.21
N ALA A 27 -7.84 4.08 8.71
CA ALA A 27 -6.74 4.07 9.68
C ALA A 27 -7.11 3.33 10.96
N ALA A 28 -8.34 3.47 11.46
CA ALA A 28 -8.80 2.75 12.64
C ALA A 28 -8.67 1.23 12.47
N GLY A 29 -9.12 0.68 11.35
CA GLY A 29 -8.98 -0.75 11.07
C GLY A 29 -7.52 -1.20 10.94
N ARG A 30 -6.67 -0.39 10.31
CA ARG A 30 -5.25 -0.68 10.17
C ARG A 30 -4.48 -0.65 11.49
N MET A 31 -4.89 0.23 12.41
CA MET A 31 -4.29 0.39 13.76
C MET A 31 -4.96 -0.50 14.82
N GLY A 32 -5.81 -1.46 14.42
CA GLY A 32 -6.44 -2.42 15.31
C GLY A 32 -7.62 -1.86 16.14
N LYS A 33 -8.24 -0.76 15.70
CA LYS A 33 -9.34 -0.08 16.40
C LYS A 33 -10.55 0.13 15.49
N ALA A 34 -10.92 -0.87 14.68
CA ALA A 34 -12.00 -0.78 13.71
C ALA A 34 -13.36 -0.43 14.34
N GLU A 35 -13.57 -0.82 15.60
CA GLU A 35 -14.76 -0.55 16.39
C GLU A 35 -15.06 0.96 16.54
N LEU A 36 -14.03 1.81 16.60
CA LEU A 36 -14.22 3.27 16.67
C LEU A 36 -14.95 3.82 15.44
N ALA A 37 -14.61 3.30 14.28
CA ALA A 37 -15.26 3.71 13.03
C ALA A 37 -16.69 3.18 12.97
N ALA A 38 -16.94 1.95 13.38
CA ALA A 38 -18.29 1.37 13.45
C ALA A 38 -19.17 2.16 14.43
N GLU A 39 -18.66 2.45 15.62
CA GLU A 39 -19.38 3.22 16.63
C GLU A 39 -19.72 4.63 16.14
N LEU A 40 -18.80 5.31 15.44
CA LEU A 40 -19.07 6.64 14.88
C LEU A 40 -20.27 6.65 13.93
N PHE A 41 -20.48 5.59 13.15
CA PHE A 41 -21.62 5.47 12.23
C PHE A 41 -22.94 5.12 12.95
N LEU A 42 -22.88 4.53 14.13
CA LEU A 42 -24.04 4.04 14.86
C LEU A 42 -24.52 5.02 15.95
N THR A 43 -23.61 5.82 16.53
CA THR A 43 -23.96 6.71 17.65
C THR A 43 -24.89 7.83 17.21
N LYS A 44 -25.88 8.13 18.08
CA LYS A 44 -26.78 9.29 17.95
C LYS A 44 -26.40 10.43 18.89
N ASP A 45 -25.45 10.19 19.80
CA ASP A 45 -24.94 11.19 20.73
C ASP A 45 -23.90 12.09 20.06
N PRO A 46 -24.16 13.41 19.94
CA PRO A 46 -23.25 14.34 19.29
C PRO A 46 -21.91 14.51 20.04
N VAL A 47 -21.93 14.39 21.38
CA VAL A 47 -20.72 14.50 22.22
C VAL A 47 -19.82 13.27 21.95
N ARG A 48 -20.43 12.08 21.99
CA ARG A 48 -19.71 10.84 21.67
C ARG A 48 -19.19 10.83 20.24
N ALA A 49 -20.01 11.25 19.27
CA ALA A 49 -19.61 11.37 17.86
C ALA A 49 -18.38 12.30 17.66
N GLN A 50 -18.32 13.40 18.41
CA GLN A 50 -17.18 14.31 18.36
C GLN A 50 -15.92 13.67 18.94
N ALA A 51 -16.01 12.99 20.06
CA ALA A 51 -14.90 12.27 20.68
C ALA A 51 -14.34 11.18 19.73
N LEU A 52 -15.21 10.37 19.15
CA LEU A 52 -14.83 9.34 18.17
C LEU A 52 -14.17 9.94 16.92
N ALA A 53 -14.70 11.06 16.42
CA ALA A 53 -14.10 11.74 15.26
C ALA A 53 -12.68 12.26 15.56
N ALA A 54 -12.44 12.79 16.76
CA ALA A 54 -11.11 13.21 17.18
C ALA A 54 -10.16 12.00 17.29
N GLU A 55 -10.61 10.89 17.88
CA GLU A 55 -9.81 9.68 18.00
C GLU A 55 -9.48 9.08 16.62
N LEU A 56 -10.41 9.04 15.68
CA LEU A 56 -10.13 8.61 14.30
C LEU A 56 -9.10 9.51 13.59
N CYS A 57 -9.11 10.81 13.83
CA CYS A 57 -8.07 11.72 13.34
C CYS A 57 -6.70 11.39 13.94
N GLU A 58 -6.65 11.05 15.22
CA GLU A 58 -5.41 10.64 15.88
C GLU A 58 -4.89 9.31 15.34
N GLN A 59 -5.75 8.28 15.20
CA GLN A 59 -5.36 7.02 14.56
C GLN A 59 -4.79 7.22 13.16
N ASN A 60 -5.36 8.15 12.39
CA ASN A 60 -4.82 8.45 11.06
C ASN A 60 -3.44 9.14 11.11
N LYS A 61 -3.16 10.00 12.10
CA LYS A 61 -1.82 10.58 12.29
C LYS A 61 -0.81 9.50 12.68
N LEU A 62 -1.17 8.61 13.61
CA LEU A 62 -0.31 7.48 14.01
C LEU A 62 0.02 6.60 12.81
N ARG A 63 -0.99 6.23 12.02
CA ARG A 63 -0.79 5.46 10.79
C ARG A 63 0.15 6.19 9.80
N GLN A 64 0.00 7.51 9.61
CA GLN A 64 0.87 8.30 8.74
C GLN A 64 2.32 8.35 9.24
N ASN A 65 2.52 8.46 10.55
CA ASN A 65 3.86 8.45 11.14
C ASN A 65 4.55 7.10 10.92
N GLU A 66 3.84 5.98 11.17
CA GLU A 66 4.37 4.64 10.90
C GLU A 66 4.65 4.43 9.40
N GLU A 67 3.76 4.90 8.52
CA GLU A 67 3.97 4.84 7.07
C GLU A 67 5.25 5.58 6.65
N ASN A 68 5.45 6.81 7.14
CA ASN A 68 6.64 7.61 6.82
C ASN A 68 7.92 6.97 7.35
N LYS A 69 7.89 6.45 8.59
CA LYS A 69 9.01 5.73 9.20
C LYS A 69 9.43 4.51 8.36
N ILE A 70 8.48 3.65 8.01
CA ILE A 70 8.74 2.45 7.20
C ILE A 70 9.25 2.86 5.81
N LEU A 71 8.64 3.86 5.19
CA LEU A 71 9.04 4.35 3.88
C LEU A 71 10.47 4.90 3.88
N GLU A 72 10.85 5.69 4.89
CA GLU A 72 12.20 6.24 5.01
C GLU A 72 13.25 5.13 5.19
N GLN A 73 12.95 4.15 6.05
CA GLN A 73 13.83 3.01 6.25
C GLN A 73 14.01 2.18 4.96
N THR A 74 12.92 1.90 4.26
CA THR A 74 12.96 1.15 3.00
C THR A 74 13.70 1.92 1.92
N LEU A 75 13.46 3.21 1.75
CA LEU A 75 14.16 4.05 0.77
C LEU A 75 15.67 4.14 1.07
N THR A 76 16.05 4.22 2.34
CA THR A 76 17.47 4.25 2.74
C THR A 76 18.18 2.96 2.36
N ARG A 77 17.53 1.81 2.55
CA ARG A 77 18.06 0.51 2.15
C ARG A 77 18.13 0.38 0.62
N LEU A 78 17.05 0.74 -0.09
CA LEU A 78 16.98 0.63 -1.55
C LEU A 78 18.04 1.49 -2.26
N ARG A 79 18.44 2.64 -1.73
CA ARG A 79 19.53 3.44 -2.28
C ARG A 79 20.88 2.71 -2.30
N ARG A 80 21.05 1.69 -1.47
CA ARG A 80 22.31 0.92 -1.34
C ARG A 80 22.22 -0.43 -2.01
N GLU A 81 21.07 -1.06 -2.00
CA GLU A 81 20.86 -2.47 -2.31
C GLU A 81 20.12 -2.71 -3.63
N TYR A 82 19.42 -1.70 -4.18
CA TYR A 82 18.57 -1.85 -5.35
C TYR A 82 19.22 -1.29 -6.61
N ASN A 83 19.36 -2.15 -7.62
CA ASN A 83 19.80 -1.75 -8.96
C ASN A 83 18.60 -1.78 -9.93
N PRO A 84 18.09 -0.63 -10.40
CA PRO A 84 16.92 -0.57 -11.28
C PRO A 84 17.15 -1.20 -12.67
N LEU A 85 18.40 -1.49 -13.04
CA LEU A 85 18.72 -2.15 -14.30
C LEU A 85 18.74 -3.70 -14.20
N GLU A 86 18.76 -4.24 -12.99
CA GLU A 86 18.88 -5.67 -12.73
C GLU A 86 17.72 -6.21 -11.90
N ASP A 87 17.32 -5.46 -10.86
CA ASP A 87 16.30 -5.91 -9.91
C ASP A 87 14.89 -5.69 -10.45
N LYS A 88 14.18 -6.77 -10.76
CA LYS A 88 12.81 -6.76 -11.27
C LYS A 88 11.74 -6.88 -10.17
N ILE A 89 12.13 -7.07 -8.92
CA ILE A 89 11.26 -7.17 -7.73
C ILE A 89 12.01 -6.67 -6.50
N ILE A 90 11.30 -5.97 -5.63
CA ILE A 90 11.81 -5.53 -4.33
C ILE A 90 11.28 -6.46 -3.25
N VAL A 91 12.16 -7.08 -2.45
CA VAL A 91 11.79 -7.88 -1.27
C VAL A 91 12.61 -7.40 -0.08
N LEU A 92 11.96 -6.76 0.89
CA LEU A 92 12.60 -6.24 2.09
C LEU A 92 11.88 -6.73 3.36
N ALA A 93 12.65 -7.02 4.39
CA ALA A 93 12.13 -7.31 5.72
C ALA A 93 12.65 -6.30 6.73
N GLY A 94 11.85 -5.99 7.75
CA GLY A 94 12.25 -5.12 8.84
C GLY A 94 11.54 -5.47 10.13
N GLU A 95 12.25 -5.29 11.25
CA GLU A 95 11.71 -5.49 12.57
C GLU A 95 10.85 -4.30 13.01
N GLY A 96 9.78 -4.59 13.73
CA GLY A 96 8.90 -3.59 14.31
C GLY A 96 8.13 -2.75 13.28
N TRP A 97 8.02 -3.17 12.02
CA TRP A 97 7.15 -2.54 11.06
C TRP A 97 5.68 -2.88 11.34
N HIS A 98 4.82 -1.88 11.29
CA HIS A 98 3.40 -2.12 11.59
C HIS A 98 2.72 -2.90 10.45
N GLN A 99 2.21 -4.12 10.74
CA GLN A 99 1.61 -5.04 9.75
C GLN A 99 0.44 -4.41 8.97
N GLY A 100 -0.41 -3.60 9.63
CA GLY A 100 -1.53 -2.90 8.97
C GLY A 100 -1.10 -1.77 8.03
N VAL A 101 0.20 -1.40 8.03
CA VAL A 101 0.74 -0.25 7.29
C VAL A 101 1.67 -0.67 6.15
N ILE A 102 2.42 -1.78 6.27
CA ILE A 102 3.37 -2.23 5.25
C ILE A 102 2.76 -2.33 3.85
N GLY A 103 1.48 -2.73 3.74
CA GLY A 103 0.79 -2.82 2.45
C GLY A 103 0.58 -1.47 1.75
N ILE A 104 0.49 -0.36 2.51
CA ILE A 104 0.43 1.00 1.95
C ILE A 104 1.82 1.37 1.40
N VAL A 105 2.87 1.07 2.16
CA VAL A 105 4.24 1.35 1.73
C VAL A 105 4.61 0.51 0.50
N CYS A 106 4.17 -0.77 0.43
CA CYS A 106 4.31 -1.59 -0.78
C CYS A 106 3.73 -0.89 -2.01
N SER A 107 2.49 -0.38 -1.92
CA SER A 107 1.86 0.34 -3.04
C SER A 107 2.69 1.55 -3.47
N ARG A 108 3.12 2.40 -2.51
CA ARG A 108 3.94 3.59 -2.81
C ARG A 108 5.29 3.25 -3.44
N LEU A 109 5.92 2.17 -3.01
CA LEU A 109 7.19 1.72 -3.61
C LEU A 109 6.95 1.11 -4.99
N CYS A 110 5.88 0.32 -5.17
CA CYS A 110 5.49 -0.24 -6.45
C CYS A 110 5.24 0.86 -7.49
N ASP A 111 4.48 1.90 -7.13
CA ASP A 111 4.22 3.07 -7.99
C ASP A 111 5.52 3.84 -8.31
N ARG A 112 6.42 3.96 -7.33
CA ARG A 112 7.66 4.72 -7.49
C ARG A 112 8.72 4.02 -8.33
N TYR A 113 8.86 2.70 -8.17
CA TYR A 113 9.90 1.91 -8.82
C TYR A 113 9.42 1.16 -10.06
N GLY A 114 8.10 1.11 -10.30
CA GLY A 114 7.51 0.41 -11.44
C GLY A 114 7.72 -1.10 -11.41
N CYS A 115 7.92 -1.69 -10.25
CA CYS A 115 8.17 -3.13 -10.10
C CYS A 115 7.38 -3.71 -8.92
N PRO A 116 7.18 -5.04 -8.87
CA PRO A 116 6.57 -5.72 -7.73
C PRO A 116 7.35 -5.48 -6.44
N VAL A 117 6.64 -5.35 -5.32
CA VAL A 117 7.23 -5.09 -3.99
C VAL A 117 6.61 -6.02 -2.96
N VAL A 118 7.45 -6.66 -2.16
CA VAL A 118 7.07 -7.44 -0.98
C VAL A 118 7.79 -6.86 0.23
N LEU A 119 7.03 -6.40 1.23
CA LEU A 119 7.56 -5.98 2.52
C LEU A 119 7.12 -6.95 3.61
N ILE A 120 8.03 -7.31 4.49
CA ILE A 120 7.81 -8.29 5.56
C ILE A 120 8.15 -7.64 6.89
N SER A 121 7.16 -7.62 7.79
CA SER A 121 7.35 -7.23 9.18
C SER A 121 7.72 -8.47 10.00
N VAL A 122 8.86 -8.47 10.63
CA VAL A 122 9.32 -9.56 11.52
C VAL A 122 9.02 -9.17 12.96
N ASP A 123 8.35 -10.06 13.69
CA ASP A 123 8.08 -9.88 15.11
C ASP A 123 9.19 -10.46 16.00
N GLU A 124 9.03 -10.33 17.34
CA GLU A 124 10.01 -10.79 18.33
C GLU A 124 10.16 -12.32 18.36
N ASP A 125 9.14 -13.04 17.92
CA ASP A 125 9.14 -14.51 17.85
C ASP A 125 9.79 -15.03 16.54
N GLY A 126 10.27 -14.13 15.69
CA GLY A 126 10.88 -14.49 14.41
C GLY A 126 9.87 -14.83 13.33
N VAL A 127 8.59 -14.47 13.50
CA VAL A 127 7.56 -14.67 12.48
C VAL A 127 7.43 -13.43 11.59
N GLY A 128 7.61 -13.61 10.30
CA GLY A 128 7.48 -12.59 9.29
C GLY A 128 6.07 -12.55 8.70
N LYS A 129 5.37 -11.43 8.83
CA LYS A 129 4.10 -11.18 8.13
C LYS A 129 4.31 -10.21 7.00
N GLY A 130 4.09 -10.67 5.78
CA GLY A 130 4.36 -9.92 4.57
C GLY A 130 3.11 -9.41 3.86
N SER A 131 3.28 -8.30 3.18
CA SER A 131 2.32 -7.77 2.21
C SER A 131 3.04 -7.45 0.92
N GLY A 132 2.44 -7.85 -0.20
CA GLY A 132 2.98 -7.57 -1.53
C GLY A 132 2.02 -6.77 -2.39
N ARG A 133 2.59 -6.00 -3.31
CA ARG A 133 1.88 -5.30 -4.39
C ARG A 133 2.62 -5.52 -5.69
N SER A 134 1.87 -5.54 -6.77
CA SER A 134 2.42 -5.81 -8.09
C SER A 134 1.88 -4.87 -9.15
N ILE A 135 2.52 -4.90 -10.30
CA ILE A 135 2.10 -4.25 -11.54
C ILE A 135 1.41 -5.27 -12.46
N GLY A 136 0.67 -4.79 -13.47
CA GLY A 136 -0.19 -5.63 -14.30
C GLY A 136 0.53 -6.74 -15.08
N SER A 137 1.84 -6.60 -15.34
CA SER A 137 2.65 -7.57 -16.06
C SER A 137 3.21 -8.71 -15.18
N PHE A 138 3.07 -8.63 -13.85
CA PHE A 138 3.62 -9.63 -12.92
C PHE A 138 2.53 -10.21 -12.01
N ASN A 139 2.27 -11.51 -12.13
CA ASN A 139 1.35 -12.23 -11.25
C ASN A 139 2.03 -12.59 -9.93
N LEU A 140 1.82 -11.75 -8.92
CA LEU A 140 2.41 -11.95 -7.59
C LEU A 140 1.93 -13.23 -6.91
N PHE A 141 0.67 -13.64 -7.12
CA PHE A 141 0.15 -14.86 -6.52
C PHE A 141 0.85 -16.11 -7.09
N GLU A 142 1.06 -16.19 -8.39
CA GLU A 142 1.82 -17.27 -9.01
C GLU A 142 3.28 -17.30 -8.54
N ALA A 143 3.91 -16.13 -8.43
CA ALA A 143 5.26 -16.01 -7.90
C ALA A 143 5.36 -16.56 -6.47
N LEU A 144 4.40 -16.24 -5.59
CA LEU A 144 4.34 -16.80 -4.24
C LEU A 144 4.07 -18.31 -4.26
N THR A 145 3.18 -18.78 -5.13
CA THR A 145 2.88 -20.21 -5.27
C THR A 145 4.13 -21.02 -5.65
N SER A 146 5.05 -20.45 -6.45
CA SER A 146 6.34 -21.11 -6.77
C SER A 146 7.26 -21.27 -5.56
N CYS A 147 6.94 -20.64 -4.43
CA CYS A 147 7.67 -20.68 -3.17
C CYS A 147 6.82 -21.19 -2.01
N GLU A 148 5.72 -21.91 -2.26
CA GLU A 148 4.72 -22.29 -1.26
C GLU A 148 5.30 -23.06 -0.06
N ASP A 149 6.33 -23.85 -0.29
CA ASP A 149 7.07 -24.60 0.74
C ASP A 149 7.78 -23.73 1.80
N LEU A 150 7.89 -22.42 1.55
CA LEU A 150 8.50 -21.46 2.49
C LEU A 150 7.49 -20.83 3.45
N PHE A 151 6.19 -20.93 3.15
CA PHE A 151 5.17 -20.20 3.88
C PHE A 151 4.41 -21.07 4.86
N GLU A 152 4.06 -20.49 6.01
CA GLU A 152 3.03 -21.02 6.87
C GLU A 152 1.64 -20.75 6.28
N ARG A 153 1.48 -19.55 5.71
CA ARG A 153 0.26 -19.11 5.02
C ARG A 153 0.62 -18.13 3.93
N TYR A 154 -0.08 -18.20 2.83
CA TYR A 154 -0.07 -17.17 1.80
C TYR A 154 -1.42 -17.11 1.09
N GLY A 155 -1.70 -15.99 0.42
CA GLY A 155 -2.93 -15.82 -0.33
C GLY A 155 -3.04 -14.44 -0.95
N GLY A 156 -3.95 -14.31 -1.89
CA GLY A 156 -4.18 -13.04 -2.60
C GLY A 156 -4.60 -13.27 -4.04
N HIS A 157 -4.21 -12.33 -4.88
CA HIS A 157 -4.44 -12.35 -6.33
C HIS A 157 -3.25 -11.70 -7.06
N ALA A 158 -3.33 -11.61 -8.39
CA ALA A 158 -2.20 -11.16 -9.22
C ALA A 158 -1.53 -9.85 -8.76
N LEU A 159 -2.30 -8.86 -8.29
CA LEU A 159 -1.78 -7.53 -7.95
C LEU A 159 -1.52 -7.29 -6.45
N ALA A 160 -2.03 -8.14 -5.57
CA ALA A 160 -1.85 -7.99 -4.14
C ALA A 160 -1.92 -9.33 -3.43
N ALA A 161 -0.99 -9.55 -2.51
CA ALA A 161 -0.94 -10.77 -1.74
C ALA A 161 -0.43 -10.53 -0.32
N GLY A 162 -0.72 -11.48 0.57
CA GLY A 162 -0.19 -11.53 1.92
C GLY A 162 0.47 -12.88 2.18
N LEU A 163 1.42 -12.92 3.10
CA LEU A 163 2.15 -14.13 3.45
C LEU A 163 2.56 -14.15 4.92
N THR A 164 2.83 -15.35 5.44
CA THR A 164 3.49 -15.58 6.73
C THR A 164 4.66 -16.53 6.50
N VAL A 165 5.85 -16.14 6.93
CA VAL A 165 7.11 -16.84 6.70
C VAL A 165 8.01 -16.74 7.93
N GLN A 166 8.79 -17.76 8.25
CA GLN A 166 9.81 -17.69 9.30
C GLN A 166 10.97 -16.79 8.89
N ALA A 167 11.53 -16.03 9.83
CA ALA A 167 12.57 -15.04 9.56
C ALA A 167 13.82 -15.65 8.90
N ASP A 168 14.20 -16.86 9.28
CA ASP A 168 15.33 -17.60 8.72
C ASP A 168 15.12 -18.03 7.24
N ARG A 169 13.86 -18.03 6.77
CA ARG A 169 13.51 -18.37 5.38
C ARG A 169 13.40 -17.15 4.45
N ILE A 170 13.50 -15.93 4.99
CA ILE A 170 13.29 -14.70 4.20
C ILE A 170 14.34 -14.53 3.10
N GLU A 171 15.59 -14.85 3.36
CA GLU A 171 16.66 -14.74 2.34
C GLU A 171 16.47 -15.74 1.18
N GLU A 172 16.02 -16.95 1.51
CA GLU A 172 15.67 -17.94 0.50
C GLU A 172 14.48 -17.46 -0.34
N LEU A 173 13.43 -16.93 0.31
CA LEU A 173 12.28 -16.34 -0.36
C LEU A 173 12.70 -15.22 -1.32
N ARG A 174 13.56 -14.29 -0.86
CA ARG A 174 14.09 -13.20 -1.69
C ARG A 174 14.78 -13.72 -2.93
N THR A 175 15.63 -14.70 -2.76
CA THR A 175 16.40 -15.33 -3.85
C THR A 175 15.48 -15.99 -4.87
N ARG A 176 14.49 -16.76 -4.42
CA ARG A 176 13.54 -17.44 -5.30
C ARG A 176 12.63 -16.46 -6.04
N LEU A 177 12.11 -15.43 -5.36
CA LEU A 177 11.27 -14.42 -6.01
C LEU A 177 12.05 -13.59 -7.04
N ARG A 178 13.32 -13.26 -6.79
CA ARG A 178 14.17 -12.59 -7.77
C ARG A 178 14.37 -13.47 -9.00
N LYS A 179 14.72 -14.74 -8.82
CA LYS A 179 14.88 -15.70 -9.92
C LYS A 179 13.58 -15.89 -10.71
N TYR A 180 12.43 -15.93 -10.02
CA TYR A 180 11.11 -16.00 -10.68
C TYR A 180 10.89 -14.75 -11.54
N ALA A 181 11.12 -13.55 -10.99
CA ALA A 181 10.96 -12.31 -11.72
C ALA A 181 11.89 -12.19 -12.94
N GLU A 182 13.14 -12.66 -12.83
CA GLU A 182 14.10 -12.69 -13.95
C GLU A 182 13.57 -13.47 -15.14
N THR A 183 12.87 -14.59 -14.90
CA THR A 183 12.41 -15.51 -15.95
C THR A 183 11.02 -15.17 -16.49
N HIS A 184 10.19 -14.44 -15.73
CA HIS A 184 8.79 -14.21 -16.07
C HIS A 184 8.48 -12.76 -16.47
N VAL A 185 9.41 -11.83 -16.29
CA VAL A 185 9.21 -10.42 -16.66
C VAL A 185 10.43 -9.87 -17.39
N THR A 186 10.18 -9.16 -18.46
CA THR A 186 11.19 -8.39 -19.17
C THR A 186 11.27 -6.97 -18.60
N MET A 187 12.42 -6.30 -18.75
CA MET A 187 12.56 -4.89 -18.35
C MET A 187 11.58 -3.96 -19.09
N ALA A 188 11.24 -4.30 -20.33
CA ALA A 188 10.27 -3.52 -21.11
C ALA A 188 8.86 -3.54 -20.51
N GLU A 189 8.45 -4.66 -19.89
CA GLU A 189 7.16 -4.80 -19.22
C GLU A 189 7.07 -4.04 -17.88
N LEU A 190 8.23 -3.68 -17.30
CA LEU A 190 8.31 -2.88 -16.08
C LEU A 190 8.25 -1.37 -16.37
N VAL A 191 8.36 -0.95 -17.64
CA VAL A 191 8.25 0.45 -18.02
C VAL A 191 6.79 0.90 -17.90
N PRO A 192 6.50 1.97 -17.12
CA PRO A 192 5.16 2.52 -17.03
C PRO A 192 4.62 2.93 -18.40
N GLN A 193 3.45 2.46 -18.75
CA GLN A 193 2.78 2.82 -20.01
C GLN A 193 1.78 3.95 -19.78
N LEU A 194 1.87 4.98 -20.61
CA LEU A 194 0.86 6.02 -20.67
C LEU A 194 -0.19 5.65 -21.74
N HIS A 195 -1.40 5.35 -21.29
CA HIS A 195 -2.51 5.16 -22.21
C HIS A 195 -3.06 6.53 -22.64
N ILE A 196 -3.14 6.75 -23.94
CA ILE A 196 -3.69 7.97 -24.56
C ILE A 196 -5.02 7.59 -25.20
N ASP A 197 -6.12 8.12 -24.65
CA ASP A 197 -7.48 7.78 -25.12
C ASP A 197 -7.76 8.36 -26.49
N CYS A 198 -7.33 9.60 -26.74
CA CYS A 198 -7.50 10.24 -28.07
C CYS A 198 -6.50 11.38 -28.28
N MET A 199 -6.32 11.75 -29.53
CA MET A 199 -5.60 12.96 -29.94
C MET A 199 -6.62 14.04 -30.31
N VAL A 200 -6.53 15.21 -29.69
CA VAL A 200 -7.39 16.35 -29.96
C VAL A 200 -6.59 17.49 -30.57
N GLN A 201 -7.20 18.23 -31.49
CA GLN A 201 -6.65 19.47 -32.04
C GLN A 201 -6.79 20.59 -31.00
N SER A 202 -5.85 21.54 -30.96
CA SER A 202 -5.87 22.65 -29.98
C SER A 202 -7.15 23.49 -30.08
N GLU A 203 -7.70 23.65 -31.29
CA GLU A 203 -8.94 24.39 -31.58
C GLU A 203 -10.17 23.74 -30.94
N TRP A 204 -10.11 22.43 -30.64
CA TRP A 204 -11.20 21.68 -30.00
C TRP A 204 -11.23 21.87 -28.47
N LEU A 205 -10.14 22.31 -27.86
CA LEU A 205 -10.02 22.51 -26.39
C LEU A 205 -10.69 23.83 -25.96
N THR A 206 -12.00 23.93 -26.16
CA THR A 206 -12.85 25.04 -25.71
C THR A 206 -13.47 24.68 -24.36
N GLN A 207 -13.88 25.70 -23.55
CA GLN A 207 -14.55 25.47 -22.28
C GLN A 207 -15.83 24.62 -22.46
N GLU A 208 -16.59 24.86 -23.49
CA GLU A 208 -17.82 24.13 -23.84
C GLU A 208 -17.54 22.63 -24.07
N ASN A 209 -16.49 22.30 -24.84
CA ASN A 209 -16.13 20.93 -25.17
C ASN A 209 -15.51 20.17 -23.97
N ILE A 210 -14.93 20.89 -22.99
CA ILE A 210 -14.35 20.28 -21.79
C ILE A 210 -15.42 20.02 -20.71
N GLU A 211 -16.49 20.83 -20.68
CA GLU A 211 -17.57 20.71 -19.70
C GLU A 211 -18.70 19.76 -20.15
N SER A 212 -18.72 19.32 -21.42
CA SER A 212 -19.69 18.37 -21.99
C SER A 212 -19.34 16.92 -21.67
#